data_52bbb46cd46066adb82bfd4b5eb8345c
#
_entry.id   52bbb46cd46066adb82bfd4b5eb8345c
#
_cell.length_a   1.000
_cell.length_b   1.000
_cell.length_c   1.000
_cell.angle_alpha   90.00
_cell.angle_beta   90.00
_cell.angle_gamma   90.00
#
_symmetry.space_group_name_H-M   'P 1'
#
loop_
_entity.id
_entity.type
_entity.pdbx_description
1 polymer ?
#
loop_
_entity_poly.entity_id
_entity_poly.type
_entity_poly.pdbx_seq_one_letter_code
_entity_poly.pdbx_strand_id
1 'polypeptide(L)'
;MGGIVEYKAKRTEVMEITKRDGRKESFDSIKITNAIRKALISVGEKNAHEVGMNLSQLVEDRLLGEKEWNVERIQDMVEETLMAQGYFAAAKSFILFRQKRTDLRIEREKLASTFRYEGFSKVLEGIQRDYDDPKYSLRILSDKFMSFLKEGMSENDKETALTKASVELTTADSPRWDFIAGRFLSFFSERRIKESMKRRNISSFSEKLDYLVSEGLYLDDITSSYSKEELDEAYGYIDGERNKLFTYSGLDLLLKRYVIRSHKHEILETPQEMYLGIALHLALPETKDRMKSVREFYDMLSKMEVTMATPTLSNARKPIHQLSSCFIDTVPDSLDGIYRSIDNFAKVSKFGGGMGLYFGKVRANGSAIRGFEGAAGGVIRWIRLVNDTAVAVDQLGVRAGAVAVYLDIWHKDILEFLSLRTNNGDERMKAHDVFPAICYPDYFWKLCSEDLNQMWYMMCPYEIYKTKGYHLEDYWGDEWTEKYLDCVNDNRIQKRSIVLKDLVRLIIKSAVETGTPFAFNRD
;
A
#
# COMPACT_ATOMS: atom_id res chain seq x y z
N MET A 1 -41.29 7.85 -60.39
CA MET A 1 -39.98 8.09 -59.75
C MET A 1 -39.90 9.43 -58.97
N GLY A 2 -41.03 10.19 -58.82
CA GLY A 2 -41.02 11.50 -58.12
C GLY A 2 -41.32 11.46 -56.64
N GLY A 3 -41.90 10.37 -56.10
CA GLY A 3 -42.38 10.33 -54.69
C GLY A 3 -41.34 9.91 -53.64
N ILE A 4 -40.22 9.30 -54.04
CA ILE A 4 -39.18 8.80 -53.11
C ILE A 4 -38.13 9.88 -52.75
N VAL A 5 -37.97 10.89 -53.60
CA VAL A 5 -36.99 11.98 -53.41
C VAL A 5 -37.50 13.07 -52.49
N GLU A 6 -38.85 13.32 -52.48
CA GLU A 6 -39.47 14.31 -51.57
C GLU A 6 -39.52 13.83 -50.11
N TYR A 7 -39.60 12.51 -49.86
CA TYR A 7 -39.64 11.94 -48.50
C TYR A 7 -38.26 12.00 -47.80
N LYS A 8 -37.18 12.01 -48.54
CA LYS A 8 -35.82 12.15 -48.01
C LYS A 8 -35.44 13.59 -47.63
N ALA A 9 -36.07 14.59 -48.21
CA ALA A 9 -35.79 16.02 -47.98
C ALA A 9 -36.45 16.60 -46.73
N LYS A 10 -37.44 15.92 -46.12
CA LYS A 10 -38.08 16.34 -44.84
C LYS A 10 -37.43 15.80 -43.57
N ARG A 11 -36.32 15.06 -43.68
CA ARG A 11 -35.60 14.43 -42.55
C ARG A 11 -34.52 15.32 -41.88
N THR A 12 -34.50 16.60 -42.08
CA THR A 12 -33.48 17.54 -41.56
C THR A 12 -33.93 18.39 -40.38
N GLU A 13 -35.12 18.16 -39.81
CA GLU A 13 -35.38 18.68 -38.47
C GLU A 13 -34.68 17.80 -37.45
N VAL A 14 -33.75 18.38 -36.67
CA VAL A 14 -33.06 17.69 -35.54
C VAL A 14 -34.13 17.38 -34.51
N MET A 15 -34.66 16.15 -34.53
CA MET A 15 -35.66 15.73 -33.56
C MET A 15 -35.03 15.55 -32.21
N GLU A 16 -35.61 16.12 -31.18
CA GLU A 16 -35.18 16.02 -29.80
C GLU A 16 -35.90 14.91 -29.05
N ILE A 17 -35.19 14.16 -28.23
CA ILE A 17 -35.76 13.21 -27.30
C ILE A 17 -35.63 13.71 -25.87
N THR A 18 -36.66 13.52 -25.08
CA THR A 18 -36.65 13.80 -23.65
C THR A 18 -36.06 12.58 -22.91
N LYS A 19 -34.96 12.78 -22.24
CA LYS A 19 -34.33 11.79 -21.35
C LYS A 19 -35.16 11.64 -20.06
N ARG A 20 -34.89 10.57 -19.32
CA ARG A 20 -35.55 10.28 -18.03
C ARG A 20 -35.36 11.36 -16.96
N ASP A 21 -34.27 12.10 -17.03
CA ASP A 21 -33.93 13.24 -16.16
C ASP A 21 -34.48 14.59 -16.65
N GLY A 22 -35.32 14.58 -17.69
CA GLY A 22 -35.91 15.76 -18.28
C GLY A 22 -35.04 16.52 -19.28
N ARG A 23 -33.76 16.14 -19.45
CA ARG A 23 -32.90 16.76 -20.46
C ARG A 23 -33.33 16.38 -21.86
N LYS A 24 -33.14 17.30 -22.79
CA LYS A 24 -33.39 17.09 -24.21
C LYS A 24 -32.07 16.82 -24.93
N GLU A 25 -32.01 15.80 -25.76
CA GLU A 25 -30.89 15.47 -26.63
C GLU A 25 -31.37 15.21 -28.05
N SER A 26 -30.47 15.40 -29.03
CA SER A 26 -30.73 15.03 -30.42
C SER A 26 -31.02 13.53 -30.53
N PHE A 27 -32.01 13.16 -31.31
CA PHE A 27 -32.34 11.76 -31.58
C PHE A 27 -31.23 11.09 -32.38
N ASP A 28 -30.84 9.88 -31.97
CA ASP A 28 -29.83 9.07 -32.62
C ASP A 28 -30.38 7.65 -32.85
N SER A 29 -30.74 7.35 -34.09
CA SER A 29 -31.29 6.06 -34.50
C SER A 29 -30.31 4.90 -34.34
N ILE A 30 -29.02 5.17 -34.39
CA ILE A 30 -27.96 4.15 -34.20
C ILE A 30 -28.08 3.50 -32.81
N LYS A 31 -28.54 4.24 -31.81
CA LYS A 31 -28.78 3.70 -30.46
C LYS A 31 -29.84 2.64 -30.44
N ILE A 32 -30.92 2.83 -31.20
CA ILE A 32 -32.02 1.85 -31.35
C ILE A 32 -31.52 0.61 -32.08
N THR A 33 -30.91 0.80 -33.24
CA THR A 33 -30.32 -0.30 -34.04
C THR A 33 -29.35 -1.15 -33.19
N ASN A 34 -28.47 -0.52 -32.44
CA ASN A 34 -27.53 -1.23 -31.58
C ASN A 34 -28.21 -1.99 -30.43
N ALA A 35 -29.28 -1.45 -29.86
CA ALA A 35 -30.04 -2.11 -28.80
C ALA A 35 -30.76 -3.36 -29.32
N ILE A 36 -31.43 -3.25 -30.45
CA ILE A 36 -32.11 -4.37 -31.12
C ILE A 36 -31.11 -5.44 -31.53
N ARG A 37 -29.99 -5.03 -32.17
CA ARG A 37 -28.91 -5.94 -32.59
C ARG A 37 -28.33 -6.74 -31.43
N LYS A 38 -28.10 -6.13 -30.27
CA LYS A 38 -27.62 -6.82 -29.06
C LYS A 38 -28.62 -7.86 -28.57
N ALA A 39 -29.92 -7.55 -28.60
CA ALA A 39 -30.94 -8.51 -28.20
C ALA A 39 -31.02 -9.70 -29.18
N LEU A 40 -30.88 -9.47 -30.50
CA LEU A 40 -30.86 -10.51 -31.53
C LEU A 40 -29.59 -11.40 -31.38
N ILE A 41 -28.41 -10.81 -31.18
CA ILE A 41 -27.17 -11.55 -30.97
C ILE A 41 -27.27 -12.46 -29.72
N SER A 42 -27.88 -11.97 -28.64
CA SER A 42 -28.00 -12.72 -27.38
C SER A 42 -28.82 -14.01 -27.52
N VAL A 43 -29.63 -14.12 -28.54
CA VAL A 43 -30.46 -15.30 -28.84
C VAL A 43 -29.99 -16.08 -30.06
N GLY A 44 -28.81 -15.76 -30.60
CA GLY A 44 -28.14 -16.50 -31.68
C GLY A 44 -28.67 -16.19 -33.09
N GLU A 45 -29.32 -15.04 -33.32
CA GLU A 45 -29.77 -14.63 -34.66
C GLU A 45 -28.58 -14.38 -35.59
N LYS A 46 -28.47 -15.11 -36.69
CA LYS A 46 -27.35 -15.07 -37.61
C LYS A 46 -27.21 -13.75 -38.38
N ASN A 47 -28.34 -13.13 -38.73
CA ASN A 47 -28.43 -11.90 -39.50
C ASN A 47 -28.75 -10.68 -38.61
N ALA A 48 -28.31 -10.69 -37.35
CA ALA A 48 -28.67 -9.69 -36.34
C ALA A 48 -28.38 -8.23 -36.74
N HIS A 49 -27.44 -7.98 -37.64
CA HIS A 49 -27.14 -6.63 -38.13
C HIS A 49 -28.20 -6.13 -39.10
N GLU A 50 -28.50 -6.90 -40.13
CA GLU A 50 -29.49 -6.56 -41.16
C GLU A 50 -30.92 -6.49 -40.56
N VAL A 51 -31.27 -7.52 -39.79
CA VAL A 51 -32.57 -7.57 -39.09
C VAL A 51 -32.68 -6.39 -38.11
N GLY A 52 -31.58 -6.06 -37.38
CA GLY A 52 -31.55 -4.93 -36.45
C GLY A 52 -31.78 -3.58 -37.16
N MET A 53 -31.22 -3.38 -38.35
CA MET A 53 -31.44 -2.17 -39.15
C MET A 53 -32.89 -2.07 -39.64
N ASN A 54 -33.48 -3.17 -40.16
CA ASN A 54 -34.84 -3.20 -40.64
C ASN A 54 -35.84 -2.94 -39.52
N LEU A 55 -35.64 -3.56 -38.36
CA LEU A 55 -36.52 -3.35 -37.18
C LEU A 55 -36.37 -1.94 -36.60
N SER A 56 -35.17 -1.38 -36.61
CA SER A 56 -34.93 0.01 -36.20
C SER A 56 -35.69 1.00 -37.09
N GLN A 57 -35.67 0.77 -38.40
CA GLN A 57 -36.42 1.60 -39.33
C GLN A 57 -37.95 1.56 -39.05
N LEU A 58 -38.51 0.37 -38.74
CA LEU A 58 -39.93 0.25 -38.36
C LEU A 58 -40.27 1.00 -37.07
N VAL A 59 -39.34 1.01 -36.09
CA VAL A 59 -39.50 1.81 -34.86
C VAL A 59 -39.47 3.30 -35.19
N GLU A 60 -38.56 3.74 -36.04
CA GLU A 60 -38.43 5.14 -36.46
C GLU A 60 -39.71 5.61 -37.20
N ASP A 61 -40.25 4.80 -38.10
CA ASP A 61 -41.46 5.13 -38.85
C ASP A 61 -42.68 5.27 -37.91
N ARG A 62 -42.73 4.46 -36.84
CA ARG A 62 -43.78 4.57 -35.81
C ARG A 62 -43.63 5.81 -34.94
N LEU A 63 -42.37 6.19 -34.61
CA LEU A 63 -42.07 7.38 -33.83
C LEU A 63 -42.54 8.67 -34.52
N LEU A 64 -42.50 8.72 -35.84
CA LEU A 64 -42.99 9.88 -36.62
C LEU A 64 -44.48 10.20 -36.37
N GLY A 65 -45.27 9.23 -35.87
CA GLY A 65 -46.67 9.42 -35.48
C GLY A 65 -46.89 9.93 -34.07
N GLU A 66 -45.84 10.01 -33.23
CA GLU A 66 -45.96 10.42 -31.84
C GLU A 66 -45.75 11.94 -31.67
N LYS A 67 -46.50 12.55 -30.74
CA LYS A 67 -46.39 13.99 -30.42
C LYS A 67 -45.15 14.35 -29.61
N GLU A 68 -44.70 13.44 -28.75
CA GLU A 68 -43.55 13.62 -27.88
C GLU A 68 -42.66 12.37 -27.88
N TRP A 69 -41.35 12.57 -28.02
CA TRP A 69 -40.39 11.48 -28.02
C TRP A 69 -39.69 11.41 -26.67
N ASN A 70 -39.90 10.34 -25.94
CA ASN A 70 -39.18 10.02 -24.71
C ASN A 70 -38.58 8.62 -24.75
N VAL A 71 -37.57 8.40 -23.94
CA VAL A 71 -36.80 7.14 -23.94
C VAL A 71 -37.66 5.93 -23.60
N GLU A 72 -38.65 6.07 -22.69
CA GLU A 72 -39.49 4.94 -22.29
C GLU A 72 -40.39 4.51 -23.45
N ARG A 73 -41.05 5.48 -24.11
CA ARG A 73 -41.91 5.18 -25.26
C ARG A 73 -41.15 4.54 -26.41
N ILE A 74 -39.93 5.00 -26.69
CA ILE A 74 -39.05 4.37 -27.69
C ILE A 74 -38.77 2.92 -27.32
N GLN A 75 -38.48 2.62 -26.06
CA GLN A 75 -38.22 1.26 -25.62
C GLN A 75 -39.47 0.36 -25.73
N ASP A 76 -40.65 0.87 -25.38
CA ASP A 76 -41.90 0.16 -25.56
C ASP A 76 -42.14 -0.18 -27.03
N MET A 77 -41.91 0.77 -27.94
CA MET A 77 -42.01 0.53 -29.39
C MET A 77 -41.05 -0.51 -29.90
N VAL A 78 -39.79 -0.55 -29.36
CA VAL A 78 -38.84 -1.61 -29.71
C VAL A 78 -39.37 -2.98 -29.28
N GLU A 79 -39.90 -3.10 -28.07
CA GLU A 79 -40.48 -4.34 -27.55
C GLU A 79 -41.69 -4.79 -28.42
N GLU A 80 -42.63 -3.88 -28.69
CA GLU A 80 -43.79 -4.13 -29.53
C GLU A 80 -43.37 -4.54 -30.96
N THR A 81 -42.39 -3.89 -31.54
CA THR A 81 -41.91 -4.17 -32.90
C THR A 81 -41.23 -5.55 -32.97
N LEU A 82 -40.39 -5.90 -32.00
CA LEU A 82 -39.78 -7.23 -31.91
C LEU A 82 -40.84 -8.33 -31.80
N MET A 83 -41.86 -8.13 -30.99
CA MET A 83 -42.99 -9.08 -30.83
C MET A 83 -43.81 -9.19 -32.12
N ALA A 84 -44.21 -8.06 -32.72
CA ALA A 84 -45.01 -8.03 -33.93
C ALA A 84 -44.33 -8.68 -35.14
N GLN A 85 -42.99 -8.64 -35.18
CA GLN A 85 -42.19 -9.27 -36.26
C GLN A 85 -41.77 -10.71 -35.93
N GLY A 86 -42.30 -11.31 -34.85
CA GLY A 86 -42.05 -12.71 -34.48
C GLY A 86 -40.77 -13.00 -33.77
N TYR A 87 -39.95 -11.98 -33.40
CA TYR A 87 -38.69 -12.16 -32.69
C TYR A 87 -38.90 -12.25 -31.18
N PHE A 88 -39.78 -13.17 -30.72
CA PHE A 88 -40.19 -13.30 -29.31
C PHE A 88 -39.03 -13.54 -28.36
N ALA A 89 -38.04 -14.35 -28.74
CA ALA A 89 -36.87 -14.61 -27.91
C ALA A 89 -36.01 -13.34 -27.71
N ALA A 90 -35.84 -12.56 -28.78
CA ALA A 90 -35.10 -11.28 -28.72
C ALA A 90 -35.91 -10.22 -27.93
N ALA A 91 -37.22 -10.16 -28.08
CA ALA A 91 -38.08 -9.30 -27.28
C ALA A 91 -37.94 -9.62 -25.78
N LYS A 92 -38.01 -10.90 -25.41
CA LYS A 92 -37.79 -11.35 -24.02
C LYS A 92 -36.42 -10.95 -23.49
N SER A 93 -35.37 -11.14 -24.28
CA SER A 93 -34.01 -10.72 -23.92
C SER A 93 -33.91 -9.21 -23.71
N PHE A 94 -34.55 -8.42 -24.60
CA PHE A 94 -34.56 -6.95 -24.49
C PHE A 94 -35.29 -6.47 -23.24
N ILE A 95 -36.49 -7.04 -22.94
CA ILE A 95 -37.28 -6.72 -21.74
C ILE A 95 -36.48 -7.04 -20.47
N LEU A 96 -35.86 -8.22 -20.38
CA LEU A 96 -35.03 -8.61 -19.22
C LEU A 96 -33.84 -7.70 -19.04
N PHE A 97 -33.19 -7.31 -20.14
CA PHE A 97 -32.05 -6.37 -20.09
C PHE A 97 -32.50 -4.96 -19.65
N ARG A 98 -33.64 -4.47 -20.15
CA ARG A 98 -34.25 -3.20 -19.72
C ARG A 98 -34.58 -3.22 -18.23
N GLN A 99 -35.21 -4.31 -17.75
CA GLN A 99 -35.54 -4.48 -16.34
C GLN A 99 -34.26 -4.46 -15.48
N LYS A 100 -33.25 -5.27 -15.83
CA LYS A 100 -31.99 -5.27 -15.12
C LYS A 100 -31.36 -3.87 -15.02
N ARG A 101 -31.39 -3.10 -16.12
CA ARG A 101 -30.86 -1.71 -16.11
C ARG A 101 -31.70 -0.76 -15.24
N THR A 102 -33.00 -0.97 -15.19
CA THR A 102 -33.87 -0.18 -14.33
C THR A 102 -33.64 -0.47 -12.86
N ASP A 103 -33.51 -1.75 -12.50
CA ASP A 103 -33.19 -2.18 -11.13
C ASP A 103 -31.85 -1.64 -10.65
N LEU A 104 -30.81 -1.75 -11.48
CA LEU A 104 -29.48 -1.20 -11.19
C LEU A 104 -29.53 0.33 -10.98
N ARG A 105 -30.36 1.04 -11.74
CA ARG A 105 -30.53 2.48 -11.56
C ARG A 105 -31.23 2.80 -10.23
N ILE A 106 -32.30 2.10 -9.90
CA ILE A 106 -33.06 2.29 -8.64
C ILE A 106 -32.13 2.03 -7.44
N GLU A 107 -31.35 0.95 -7.48
CA GLU A 107 -30.34 0.65 -6.43
C GLU A 107 -29.34 1.79 -6.27
N ARG A 108 -28.82 2.32 -7.40
CA ARG A 108 -27.88 3.44 -7.41
C ARG A 108 -28.51 4.72 -6.85
N GLU A 109 -29.70 5.06 -7.28
CA GLU A 109 -30.42 6.27 -6.84
C GLU A 109 -30.74 6.23 -5.35
N LYS A 110 -31.08 5.05 -4.81
CA LYS A 110 -31.32 4.85 -3.38
C LYS A 110 -30.06 5.20 -2.54
N LEU A 111 -28.88 4.74 -2.94
CA LEU A 111 -27.62 5.09 -2.28
C LEU A 111 -27.20 6.54 -2.54
N ALA A 112 -27.34 7.01 -3.79
CA ALA A 112 -26.95 8.37 -4.17
C ALA A 112 -27.77 9.44 -3.45
N SER A 113 -29.06 9.18 -3.16
CA SER A 113 -29.93 10.12 -2.44
C SER A 113 -29.47 10.39 -1.00
N THR A 114 -28.75 9.45 -0.39
CA THR A 114 -28.19 9.62 0.96
C THR A 114 -27.05 10.63 0.99
N PHE A 115 -26.31 10.73 -0.11
CA PHE A 115 -25.14 11.60 -0.26
C PHE A 115 -25.38 12.58 -1.41
N ARG A 116 -25.61 13.85 -1.09
CA ARG A 116 -25.85 14.92 -2.10
C ARG A 116 -24.54 15.43 -2.69
N TYR A 117 -23.62 14.51 -3.06
CA TYR A 117 -22.30 14.87 -3.58
C TYR A 117 -22.28 14.79 -5.10
N GLU A 118 -21.75 15.84 -5.73
CA GLU A 118 -21.48 15.81 -7.17
C GLU A 118 -20.52 14.67 -7.50
N GLY A 119 -20.83 13.90 -8.53
CA GLY A 119 -19.99 12.79 -8.99
C GLY A 119 -20.20 11.45 -8.26
N PHE A 120 -20.87 11.40 -7.11
CA PHE A 120 -21.04 10.15 -6.36
C PHE A 120 -21.83 9.08 -7.16
N SER A 121 -22.87 9.50 -7.88
CA SER A 121 -23.61 8.60 -8.77
C SER A 121 -22.74 7.97 -9.86
N LYS A 122 -21.72 8.69 -10.36
CA LYS A 122 -20.75 8.15 -11.33
C LYS A 122 -19.84 7.07 -10.71
N VAL A 123 -19.46 7.23 -9.44
CA VAL A 123 -18.70 6.21 -8.71
C VAL A 123 -19.52 4.92 -8.58
N LEU A 124 -20.80 5.04 -8.18
CA LEU A 124 -21.70 3.90 -8.07
C LEU A 124 -21.94 3.21 -9.45
N GLU A 125 -22.07 3.99 -10.52
CA GLU A 125 -22.18 3.46 -11.88
C GLU A 125 -20.90 2.72 -12.32
N GLY A 126 -19.73 3.26 -11.98
CA GLY A 126 -18.46 2.60 -12.21
C GLY A 126 -18.33 1.28 -11.45
N ILE A 127 -18.81 1.22 -10.20
CA ILE A 127 -18.85 -0.01 -9.41
C ILE A 127 -19.76 -1.06 -10.06
N GLN A 128 -20.98 -0.69 -10.44
CA GLN A 128 -21.93 -1.61 -11.10
C GLN A 128 -21.41 -2.14 -12.43
N ARG A 129 -20.64 -1.32 -13.19
CA ARG A 129 -20.04 -1.72 -14.46
C ARG A 129 -18.87 -2.68 -14.29
N ASP A 130 -17.98 -2.38 -13.32
CA ASP A 130 -16.71 -3.09 -13.14
C ASP A 130 -16.89 -4.37 -12.30
N TYR A 131 -18.01 -4.50 -11.57
CA TYR A 131 -18.37 -5.66 -10.73
C TYR A 131 -19.78 -6.18 -11.06
N ASP A 132 -20.01 -6.59 -12.33
CA ASP A 132 -21.30 -7.13 -12.80
C ASP A 132 -21.51 -8.59 -12.36
N ASP A 133 -21.58 -8.79 -11.03
CA ASP A 133 -21.86 -10.08 -10.38
C ASP A 133 -22.87 -9.81 -9.25
N PRO A 134 -23.97 -10.60 -9.13
CA PRO A 134 -24.99 -10.40 -8.10
C PRO A 134 -24.46 -10.27 -6.68
N LYS A 135 -23.33 -10.93 -6.34
CA LYS A 135 -22.70 -10.85 -5.00
C LYS A 135 -22.07 -9.47 -4.71
N TYR A 136 -21.89 -8.62 -5.72
CA TYR A 136 -21.41 -7.23 -5.59
C TYR A 136 -22.50 -6.20 -5.89
N SER A 137 -23.79 -6.58 -5.78
CA SER A 137 -24.87 -5.66 -6.06
C SER A 137 -24.94 -4.53 -5.03
N LEU A 138 -25.27 -3.32 -5.50
CA LEU A 138 -25.49 -2.17 -4.62
C LEU A 138 -26.68 -2.36 -3.68
N ARG A 139 -27.59 -3.30 -3.97
CA ARG A 139 -28.68 -3.67 -3.07
C ARG A 139 -28.16 -4.28 -1.78
N ILE A 140 -27.26 -5.27 -1.88
CA ILE A 140 -26.62 -5.90 -0.71
C ILE A 140 -25.90 -4.85 0.12
N LEU A 141 -25.14 -3.95 -0.54
CA LEU A 141 -24.48 -2.85 0.13
C LEU A 141 -25.47 -1.89 0.80
N SER A 142 -26.56 -1.50 0.09
CA SER A 142 -27.58 -0.61 0.63
C SER A 142 -28.23 -1.20 1.87
N ASP A 143 -28.60 -2.47 1.85
CA ASP A 143 -29.24 -3.15 2.98
C ASP A 143 -28.26 -3.22 4.18
N LYS A 144 -26.99 -3.54 3.96
CA LYS A 144 -25.95 -3.52 4.99
C LYS A 144 -25.71 -2.11 5.53
N PHE A 145 -25.60 -1.11 4.66
CA PHE A 145 -25.39 0.29 5.04
C PHE A 145 -26.55 0.85 5.88
N MET A 146 -27.79 0.55 5.50
CA MET A 146 -28.96 0.97 6.28
C MET A 146 -28.95 0.46 7.72
N SER A 147 -28.33 -0.71 7.98
CA SER A 147 -28.18 -1.24 9.34
C SER A 147 -27.20 -0.45 10.23
N PHE A 148 -26.34 0.37 9.62
CA PHE A 148 -25.40 1.25 10.34
C PHE A 148 -25.94 2.67 10.56
N LEU A 149 -26.95 3.08 9.79
CA LEU A 149 -27.47 4.44 9.88
C LEU A 149 -28.25 4.64 11.19
N LYS A 150 -27.97 5.77 11.83
CA LYS A 150 -28.67 6.25 13.03
C LYS A 150 -29.17 7.67 12.78
N GLU A 151 -30.23 8.04 13.43
CA GLU A 151 -30.73 9.40 13.41
C GLU A 151 -29.70 10.38 13.94
N GLY A 152 -29.53 11.53 13.27
CA GLY A 152 -28.57 12.57 13.69
C GLY A 152 -27.11 12.33 13.26
N MET A 153 -26.81 11.29 12.48
CA MET A 153 -25.43 11.08 11.96
C MET A 153 -24.99 12.24 11.06
N SER A 154 -23.74 12.71 11.30
CA SER A 154 -23.10 13.66 10.41
C SER A 154 -22.80 13.04 9.03
N GLU A 155 -22.54 13.87 8.02
CA GLU A 155 -22.15 13.37 6.69
C GLU A 155 -20.86 12.54 6.75
N ASN A 156 -19.89 12.94 7.55
CA ASN A 156 -18.65 12.17 7.74
C ASN A 156 -18.91 10.79 8.39
N ASP A 157 -19.86 10.71 9.32
CA ASP A 157 -20.23 9.44 9.93
C ASP A 157 -20.92 8.52 8.93
N LYS A 158 -21.78 9.08 8.05
CA LYS A 158 -22.40 8.33 6.95
C LYS A 158 -21.38 7.82 5.94
N GLU A 159 -20.40 8.64 5.54
CA GLU A 159 -19.27 8.22 4.68
C GLU A 159 -18.51 7.04 5.29
N THR A 160 -18.19 7.16 6.57
CA THR A 160 -17.51 6.10 7.34
C THR A 160 -18.37 4.84 7.42
N ALA A 161 -19.67 4.98 7.67
CA ALA A 161 -20.61 3.87 7.76
C ALA A 161 -20.74 3.12 6.42
N LEU A 162 -20.82 3.84 5.27
CA LEU A 162 -20.89 3.21 3.94
C LEU A 162 -19.60 2.45 3.63
N THR A 163 -18.46 3.08 3.89
CA THR A 163 -17.16 2.44 3.68
C THR A 163 -17.01 1.19 4.54
N LYS A 164 -17.38 1.27 5.83
CA LYS A 164 -17.36 0.14 6.77
C LYS A 164 -18.32 -0.97 6.36
N ALA A 165 -19.54 -0.63 5.90
CA ALA A 165 -20.49 -1.60 5.39
C ALA A 165 -19.92 -2.41 4.22
N SER A 166 -19.18 -1.73 3.32
CA SER A 166 -18.48 -2.40 2.20
C SER A 166 -17.38 -3.33 2.68
N VAL A 167 -16.57 -2.89 3.65
CA VAL A 167 -15.49 -3.71 4.24
C VAL A 167 -16.05 -4.98 4.89
N GLU A 168 -17.16 -4.86 5.65
CA GLU A 168 -17.78 -6.01 6.33
C GLU A 168 -18.44 -7.04 5.39
N LEU A 169 -18.65 -6.68 4.12
CA LEU A 169 -19.10 -7.60 3.07
C LEU A 169 -17.95 -8.41 2.46
N THR A 170 -16.70 -8.08 2.79
CA THR A 170 -15.53 -8.80 2.29
C THR A 170 -15.43 -10.18 2.93
N THR A 171 -15.46 -11.21 2.10
CA THR A 171 -15.29 -12.61 2.49
C THR A 171 -14.38 -13.33 1.50
N ALA A 172 -13.98 -14.56 1.81
CA ALA A 172 -13.23 -15.40 0.86
C ALA A 172 -13.97 -15.59 -0.48
N ASP A 173 -15.31 -15.66 -0.45
CA ASP A 173 -16.15 -15.84 -1.64
C ASP A 173 -16.44 -14.51 -2.37
N SER A 174 -16.26 -13.38 -1.70
CA SER A 174 -16.53 -12.03 -2.23
C SER A 174 -15.41 -11.04 -1.87
N PRO A 175 -14.15 -11.30 -2.28
CA PRO A 175 -13.00 -10.49 -1.84
C PRO A 175 -12.97 -9.08 -2.45
N ARG A 176 -13.68 -8.84 -3.57
CA ARG A 176 -13.64 -7.54 -4.26
C ARG A 176 -14.39 -6.42 -3.56
N TRP A 177 -15.13 -6.72 -2.49
CA TRP A 177 -15.71 -5.68 -1.64
C TRP A 177 -14.67 -4.78 -1.00
N ASP A 178 -13.45 -5.27 -0.77
CA ASP A 178 -12.33 -4.46 -0.28
C ASP A 178 -11.91 -3.37 -1.29
N PHE A 179 -11.93 -3.68 -2.60
CA PHE A 179 -11.71 -2.68 -3.66
C PHE A 179 -12.87 -1.70 -3.79
N ILE A 180 -14.11 -2.16 -3.63
CA ILE A 180 -15.30 -1.28 -3.65
C ILE A 180 -15.24 -0.30 -2.48
N ALA A 181 -14.88 -0.77 -1.29
CA ALA A 181 -14.65 0.08 -0.12
C ALA A 181 -13.51 1.09 -0.36
N GLY A 182 -12.43 0.67 -1.03
CA GLY A 182 -11.35 1.53 -1.47
C GLY A 182 -11.81 2.67 -2.37
N ARG A 183 -12.73 2.42 -3.31
CA ARG A 183 -13.30 3.47 -4.18
C ARG A 183 -14.12 4.50 -3.40
N PHE A 184 -14.88 4.07 -2.39
CA PHE A 184 -15.60 5.03 -1.52
C PHE A 184 -14.64 5.87 -0.70
N LEU A 185 -13.64 5.23 -0.10
CA LEU A 185 -12.62 5.94 0.69
C LEU A 185 -11.85 6.96 -0.18
N SER A 186 -11.48 6.59 -1.42
CA SER A 186 -10.83 7.49 -2.38
C SER A 186 -11.70 8.70 -2.68
N PHE A 187 -12.96 8.45 -3.10
CA PHE A 187 -13.90 9.52 -3.46
C PHE A 187 -14.12 10.51 -2.31
N PHE A 188 -14.40 10.01 -1.09
CA PHE A 188 -14.65 10.87 0.06
C PHE A 188 -13.39 11.64 0.49
N SER A 189 -12.22 11.03 0.41
CA SER A 189 -10.94 11.68 0.74
C SER A 189 -10.61 12.79 -0.25
N GLU A 190 -10.70 12.52 -1.55
CA GLU A 190 -10.45 13.49 -2.61
C GLU A 190 -11.40 14.69 -2.54
N ARG A 191 -12.69 14.43 -2.27
CA ARG A 191 -13.68 15.47 -2.07
C ARG A 191 -13.28 16.40 -0.92
N ARG A 192 -12.92 15.83 0.24
CA ARG A 192 -12.50 16.61 1.42
C ARG A 192 -11.26 17.43 1.15
N ILE A 193 -10.27 16.85 0.44
CA ILE A 193 -9.05 17.57 0.05
C ILE A 193 -9.40 18.73 -0.88
N LYS A 194 -10.22 18.50 -1.90
CA LYS A 194 -10.66 19.53 -2.85
C LYS A 194 -11.40 20.66 -2.16
N GLU A 195 -12.31 20.36 -1.24
CA GLU A 195 -13.01 21.37 -0.43
C GLU A 195 -12.06 22.15 0.47
N SER A 196 -11.06 21.48 1.04
CA SER A 196 -10.01 22.10 1.85
C SER A 196 -9.17 23.08 1.04
N MET A 197 -8.76 22.71 -0.18
CA MET A 197 -8.02 23.61 -1.08
C MET A 197 -8.88 24.80 -1.52
N LYS A 198 -10.14 24.56 -1.84
CA LYS A 198 -11.08 25.64 -2.20
C LYS A 198 -11.26 26.67 -1.07
N ARG A 199 -11.35 26.22 0.19
CA ARG A 199 -11.42 27.12 1.36
C ARG A 199 -10.18 27.99 1.52
N ARG A 200 -9.04 27.55 0.99
CA ARG A 200 -7.75 28.26 1.00
C ARG A 200 -7.50 29.10 -0.25
N ASN A 201 -8.47 29.16 -1.18
CA ASN A 201 -8.35 29.82 -2.48
C ASN A 201 -7.18 29.28 -3.33
N ILE A 202 -6.89 27.97 -3.21
CA ILE A 202 -5.88 27.26 -3.99
C ILE A 202 -6.56 26.60 -5.19
N SER A 203 -6.11 26.92 -6.41
CA SER A 203 -6.75 26.52 -7.66
C SER A 203 -5.87 25.64 -8.56
N SER A 204 -4.54 25.69 -8.41
CA SER A 204 -3.59 24.90 -9.17
C SER A 204 -2.71 24.00 -8.28
N PHE A 205 -2.00 23.06 -8.88
CA PHE A 205 -1.06 22.21 -8.15
C PHE A 205 0.16 22.99 -7.70
N SER A 206 0.68 23.87 -8.52
CA SER A 206 1.78 24.77 -8.18
C SER A 206 1.46 25.66 -6.98
N GLU A 207 0.26 26.29 -6.94
CA GLU A 207 -0.21 27.07 -5.78
C GLU A 207 -0.32 26.19 -4.51
N LYS A 208 -0.76 24.95 -4.67
CA LYS A 208 -0.84 23.99 -3.55
C LYS A 208 0.54 23.69 -2.98
N LEU A 209 1.55 23.47 -3.83
CA LEU A 209 2.91 23.25 -3.38
C LEU A 209 3.50 24.48 -2.69
N ASP A 210 3.30 25.69 -3.25
CA ASP A 210 3.71 26.95 -2.62
C ASP A 210 3.11 27.07 -1.19
N TYR A 211 1.81 26.75 -1.04
CA TYR A 211 1.16 26.71 0.27
C TYR A 211 1.80 25.68 1.21
N LEU A 212 2.03 24.46 0.75
CA LEU A 212 2.62 23.41 1.58
C LEU A 212 4.06 23.73 2.00
N VAL A 213 4.83 24.38 1.14
CA VAL A 213 6.18 24.89 1.46
C VAL A 213 6.10 25.97 2.52
N SER A 214 5.19 26.96 2.38
CA SER A 214 5.01 28.04 3.37
C SER A 214 4.60 27.54 4.76
N GLU A 215 3.91 26.40 4.83
CA GLU A 215 3.55 25.71 6.08
C GLU A 215 4.68 24.79 6.61
N GLY A 216 5.81 24.69 5.92
CA GLY A 216 6.91 23.78 6.28
C GLY A 216 6.60 22.30 6.12
N LEU A 217 5.64 21.95 5.26
CA LEU A 217 5.17 20.59 5.03
C LEU A 217 5.75 19.94 3.76
N TYR A 218 6.32 20.74 2.87
CA TYR A 218 6.88 20.30 1.59
C TYR A 218 8.29 20.85 1.39
N LEU A 219 9.09 20.15 0.57
CA LEU A 219 10.46 20.51 0.26
C LEU A 219 10.49 21.67 -0.74
N ASP A 220 11.11 22.78 -0.38
CA ASP A 220 11.24 23.98 -1.21
C ASP A 220 12.15 23.78 -2.43
N ASP A 221 13.10 22.84 -2.38
CA ASP A 221 13.93 22.46 -3.53
C ASP A 221 13.08 22.06 -4.75
N ILE A 222 11.89 21.48 -4.54
CA ILE A 222 10.98 21.10 -5.63
C ILE A 222 10.41 22.36 -6.28
N THR A 223 9.85 23.27 -5.50
CA THR A 223 9.25 24.51 -6.04
C THR A 223 10.27 25.49 -6.59
N SER A 224 11.53 25.40 -6.15
CA SER A 224 12.64 26.22 -6.68
C SER A 224 13.29 25.63 -7.93
N SER A 225 13.22 24.30 -8.13
CA SER A 225 13.87 23.60 -9.23
C SER A 225 12.96 23.37 -10.45
N TYR A 226 11.65 23.40 -10.26
CA TYR A 226 10.64 23.29 -11.32
C TYR A 226 9.89 24.59 -11.49
N SER A 227 9.60 25.00 -12.73
CA SER A 227 8.71 26.14 -12.99
C SER A 227 7.26 25.78 -12.62
N LYS A 228 6.40 26.81 -12.45
CA LYS A 228 4.97 26.59 -12.18
C LYS A 228 4.28 25.82 -13.31
N GLU A 229 4.67 26.12 -14.53
CA GLU A 229 4.19 25.47 -15.75
C GLU A 229 4.58 23.99 -15.75
N GLU A 230 5.82 23.64 -15.38
CA GLU A 230 6.28 22.25 -15.26
C GLU A 230 5.54 21.49 -14.15
N LEU A 231 5.28 22.12 -13.00
CA LEU A 231 4.53 21.51 -11.91
C LEU A 231 3.07 21.24 -12.30
N ASP A 232 2.42 22.19 -12.97
CA ASP A 232 1.04 22.04 -13.42
C ASP A 232 0.94 21.07 -14.62
N GLU A 233 1.96 20.99 -15.50
CA GLU A 233 2.09 19.93 -16.51
C GLU A 233 2.22 18.55 -15.84
N ALA A 234 3.09 18.41 -14.84
CA ALA A 234 3.27 17.17 -14.09
C ALA A 234 1.97 16.69 -13.44
N TYR A 235 1.16 17.61 -12.93
CA TYR A 235 -0.17 17.28 -12.40
C TYR A 235 -1.08 16.66 -13.46
N GLY A 236 -0.91 17.03 -14.72
CA GLY A 236 -1.60 16.43 -15.87
C GLY A 236 -1.24 14.96 -16.13
N TYR A 237 -0.16 14.44 -15.54
CA TYR A 237 0.20 13.01 -15.63
C TYR A 237 -0.66 12.13 -14.73
N ILE A 238 -1.37 12.72 -13.75
CA ILE A 238 -2.20 11.98 -12.80
C ILE A 238 -3.36 11.30 -13.53
N ASP A 239 -3.39 9.97 -13.43
CA ASP A 239 -4.47 9.14 -13.94
C ASP A 239 -5.36 8.66 -12.76
N GLY A 240 -6.52 9.28 -12.61
CA GLY A 240 -7.49 8.94 -11.56
C GLY A 240 -8.04 7.51 -11.64
N GLU A 241 -7.99 6.86 -12.81
CA GLU A 241 -8.41 5.46 -12.95
C GLU A 241 -7.52 4.50 -12.14
N ARG A 242 -6.28 4.89 -11.87
CA ARG A 242 -5.33 4.11 -11.04
C ARG A 242 -5.76 4.00 -9.57
N ASN A 243 -6.64 4.88 -9.11
CA ASN A 243 -7.25 4.75 -7.77
C ASN A 243 -8.08 3.47 -7.62
N LYS A 244 -8.50 2.85 -8.72
CA LYS A 244 -9.19 1.56 -8.73
C LYS A 244 -8.30 0.37 -8.34
N LEU A 245 -6.98 0.55 -8.35
CA LEU A 245 -6.01 -0.45 -7.93
C LEU A 245 -5.91 -0.58 -6.41
N PHE A 246 -6.39 0.43 -5.65
CA PHE A 246 -6.33 0.40 -4.20
C PHE A 246 -7.41 -0.49 -3.59
N THR A 247 -7.00 -1.37 -2.69
CA THR A 247 -7.88 -1.96 -1.68
C THR A 247 -8.18 -0.90 -0.60
N TYR A 248 -9.24 -1.13 0.19
CA TYR A 248 -9.51 -0.26 1.34
C TYR A 248 -8.33 -0.23 2.32
N SER A 249 -7.83 -1.40 2.69
CA SER A 249 -6.72 -1.52 3.66
C SER A 249 -5.45 -0.85 3.17
N GLY A 250 -5.11 -0.99 1.88
CA GLY A 250 -3.97 -0.33 1.27
C GLY A 250 -4.13 1.19 1.25
N LEU A 251 -5.29 1.69 0.81
CA LEU A 251 -5.57 3.12 0.76
C LEU A 251 -5.63 3.76 2.15
N ASP A 252 -6.28 3.10 3.11
CA ASP A 252 -6.36 3.57 4.50
C ASP A 252 -4.95 3.70 5.13
N LEU A 253 -4.07 2.73 4.83
CA LEU A 253 -2.68 2.80 5.25
C LEU A 253 -1.94 4.01 4.65
N LEU A 254 -2.11 4.26 3.33
CA LEU A 254 -1.50 5.42 2.66
C LEU A 254 -2.01 6.73 3.28
N LEU A 255 -3.32 6.85 3.45
CA LEU A 255 -3.96 8.04 4.02
C LEU A 255 -3.57 8.27 5.49
N LYS A 256 -3.35 7.23 6.27
CA LYS A 256 -2.98 7.35 7.69
C LYS A 256 -1.50 7.65 7.91
N ARG A 257 -0.61 7.09 7.09
CA ARG A 257 0.83 7.07 7.40
C ARG A 257 1.70 7.92 6.47
N TYR A 258 1.32 8.08 5.20
CA TYR A 258 2.26 8.58 4.19
C TYR A 258 1.90 9.93 3.60
N VAL A 259 0.61 10.20 3.34
CA VAL A 259 0.18 11.48 2.76
C VAL A 259 0.46 12.66 3.68
N ILE A 260 0.63 13.83 3.08
CA ILE A 260 0.85 15.07 3.82
C ILE A 260 -0.43 15.48 4.56
N ARG A 261 -0.26 15.88 5.81
CA ARG A 261 -1.31 16.41 6.68
C ARG A 261 -0.92 17.77 7.21
N SER A 262 -1.93 18.60 7.47
CA SER A 262 -1.72 19.86 8.20
C SER A 262 -1.32 19.58 9.66
N HIS A 263 -0.84 20.62 10.34
CA HIS A 263 -0.57 20.57 11.79
C HIS A 263 -1.81 20.22 12.65
N LYS A 264 -3.01 20.29 12.06
CA LYS A 264 -4.29 19.87 12.66
C LYS A 264 -4.76 18.50 12.17
N HIS A 265 -3.87 17.70 11.60
CA HIS A 265 -4.13 16.36 11.06
C HIS A 265 -5.10 16.27 9.87
N GLU A 266 -5.47 17.42 9.25
CA GLU A 266 -6.26 17.42 8.02
C GLU A 266 -5.43 16.85 6.85
N ILE A 267 -5.99 15.92 6.09
CA ILE A 267 -5.32 15.36 4.91
C ILE A 267 -5.30 16.42 3.80
N LEU A 268 -4.11 16.72 3.30
CA LEU A 268 -3.88 17.75 2.28
C LEU A 268 -3.43 17.19 0.93
N GLU A 269 -3.17 15.89 0.83
CA GLU A 269 -2.59 15.25 -0.33
C GLU A 269 -3.32 13.96 -0.66
N THR A 270 -3.61 13.73 -1.94
CA THR A 270 -4.12 12.45 -2.43
C THR A 270 -2.97 11.44 -2.62
N PRO A 271 -3.24 10.12 -2.65
CA PRO A 271 -2.20 9.13 -2.97
C PRO A 271 -1.55 9.35 -4.34
N GLN A 272 -2.30 9.82 -5.34
CA GLN A 272 -1.74 10.11 -6.66
C GLN A 272 -0.79 11.32 -6.62
N GLU A 273 -1.15 12.38 -5.87
CA GLU A 273 -0.27 13.52 -5.64
C GLU A 273 0.96 13.12 -4.82
N MET A 274 0.82 12.19 -3.88
CA MET A 274 1.94 11.63 -3.13
C MET A 274 2.94 10.95 -4.08
N TYR A 275 2.49 10.08 -4.98
CA TYR A 275 3.35 9.44 -5.96
C TYR A 275 3.99 10.45 -6.92
N LEU A 276 3.24 11.46 -7.34
CA LEU A 276 3.78 12.54 -8.18
C LEU A 276 4.85 13.34 -7.43
N GLY A 277 4.62 13.71 -6.18
CA GLY A 277 5.59 14.42 -5.35
C GLY A 277 6.88 13.63 -5.12
N ILE A 278 6.78 12.31 -4.92
CA ILE A 278 7.93 11.42 -4.85
C ILE A 278 8.68 11.41 -6.18
N ALA A 279 7.98 11.31 -7.31
CA ALA A 279 8.57 11.33 -8.64
C ALA A 279 9.30 12.63 -8.94
N LEU A 280 8.71 13.78 -8.57
CA LEU A 280 9.34 15.11 -8.67
C LEU A 280 10.64 15.17 -7.86
N HIS A 281 10.62 14.67 -6.62
CA HIS A 281 11.81 14.63 -5.78
C HIS A 281 12.92 13.73 -6.34
N LEU A 282 12.57 12.52 -6.78
CA LEU A 282 13.56 11.57 -7.31
C LEU A 282 14.19 12.05 -8.62
N ALA A 283 13.48 12.87 -9.39
CA ALA A 283 13.97 13.43 -10.64
C ALA A 283 14.75 14.75 -10.47
N LEU A 284 14.88 15.30 -9.26
CA LEU A 284 15.67 16.54 -9.02
C LEU A 284 17.10 16.50 -9.57
N PRO A 285 17.87 15.38 -9.42
CA PRO A 285 19.23 15.32 -9.93
C PRO A 285 19.33 15.16 -11.45
N GLU A 286 18.22 14.89 -12.13
CA GLU A 286 18.22 14.69 -13.59
C GLU A 286 18.50 16.02 -14.31
N THR A 287 19.55 16.00 -15.15
CA THR A 287 19.98 17.20 -15.91
C THR A 287 19.40 17.25 -17.32
N LYS A 288 18.89 16.11 -17.84
CA LYS A 288 18.28 15.99 -19.17
C LYS A 288 16.93 15.30 -19.04
N ASP A 289 15.97 15.78 -19.83
CA ASP A 289 14.63 15.17 -19.92
C ASP A 289 13.95 14.92 -18.56
N ARG A 290 14.19 15.82 -17.58
CA ARG A 290 13.70 15.71 -16.20
C ARG A 290 12.21 15.37 -16.14
N MET A 291 11.38 16.06 -16.91
CA MET A 291 9.94 15.84 -16.91
C MET A 291 9.55 14.44 -17.43
N LYS A 292 10.35 13.87 -18.34
CA LYS A 292 10.19 12.47 -18.78
C LYS A 292 10.46 11.51 -17.62
N SER A 293 11.55 11.73 -16.87
CA SER A 293 11.87 10.94 -15.68
C SER A 293 10.78 11.05 -14.60
N VAL A 294 10.23 12.26 -14.37
CA VAL A 294 9.08 12.46 -13.47
C VAL A 294 7.89 11.58 -13.88
N ARG A 295 7.56 11.57 -15.18
CA ARG A 295 6.44 10.77 -15.69
C ARG A 295 6.70 9.27 -15.54
N GLU A 296 7.91 8.80 -15.87
CA GLU A 296 8.29 7.39 -15.73
C GLU A 296 8.24 6.92 -14.28
N PHE A 297 8.79 7.69 -13.33
CA PHE A 297 8.71 7.37 -11.91
C PHE A 297 7.27 7.39 -11.38
N TYR A 298 6.48 8.40 -11.77
CA TYR A 298 5.06 8.43 -11.40
C TYR A 298 4.31 7.21 -11.95
N ASP A 299 4.54 6.85 -13.21
CA ASP A 299 3.88 5.71 -13.84
C ASP A 299 4.19 4.40 -13.11
N MET A 300 5.46 4.13 -12.79
CA MET A 300 5.88 2.92 -12.08
C MET A 300 5.24 2.82 -10.68
N LEU A 301 5.24 3.93 -9.94
CA LEU A 301 4.70 3.97 -8.58
C LEU A 301 3.18 3.86 -8.57
N SER A 302 2.50 4.65 -9.40
CA SER A 302 1.04 4.74 -9.41
C SER A 302 0.35 3.53 -10.06
N LYS A 303 1.03 2.80 -10.95
CA LYS A 303 0.60 1.49 -11.46
C LYS A 303 0.88 0.34 -10.49
N MET A 304 1.55 0.62 -9.36
CA MET A 304 1.99 -0.39 -8.38
C MET A 304 2.95 -1.45 -8.96
N GLU A 305 3.73 -1.10 -9.99
CA GLU A 305 4.78 -1.95 -10.53
C GLU A 305 5.98 -2.03 -9.58
N VAL A 306 6.21 -0.95 -8.82
CA VAL A 306 7.23 -0.82 -7.78
C VAL A 306 6.61 -0.19 -6.54
N THR A 307 6.94 -0.71 -5.35
CA THR A 307 6.67 -0.05 -4.07
C THR A 307 7.96 0.41 -3.44
N MET A 308 7.95 1.61 -2.88
CA MET A 308 9.11 2.17 -2.19
C MET A 308 9.10 1.84 -0.71
N ALA A 309 10.28 1.86 -0.09
CA ALA A 309 10.42 1.73 1.35
C ALA A 309 9.72 2.89 2.09
N THR A 310 9.30 2.63 3.34
CA THR A 310 8.62 3.60 4.19
C THR A 310 9.27 4.99 4.21
N PRO A 311 10.61 5.15 4.38
CA PRO A 311 11.22 6.47 4.39
C PRO A 311 11.07 7.22 3.07
N THR A 312 11.15 6.55 1.93
CA THR A 312 10.93 7.18 0.63
C THR A 312 9.48 7.64 0.48
N LEU A 313 8.50 6.78 0.78
CA LEU A 313 7.08 7.15 0.72
C LEU A 313 6.73 8.31 1.68
N SER A 314 7.36 8.34 2.86
CA SER A 314 7.07 9.34 3.89
C SER A 314 7.79 10.65 3.66
N ASN A 315 9.04 10.63 3.19
CA ASN A 315 9.96 11.77 3.33
C ASN A 315 10.38 12.40 2.00
N ALA A 316 10.31 11.69 0.85
CA ALA A 316 10.91 12.13 -0.40
C ALA A 316 10.56 13.58 -0.81
N ARG A 317 9.37 14.04 -0.48
CA ARG A 317 8.88 15.38 -0.82
C ARG A 317 8.75 16.33 0.39
N LYS A 318 9.25 15.89 1.57
CA LYS A 318 9.17 16.70 2.80
C LYS A 318 10.51 17.38 3.10
N PRO A 319 10.54 18.40 3.96
CA PRO A 319 11.78 19.12 4.29
C PRO A 319 12.90 18.22 4.82
N ILE A 320 12.54 17.17 5.56
CA ILE A 320 13.48 16.13 5.97
C ILE A 320 13.33 14.95 5.03
N HIS A 321 14.21 14.86 4.05
CA HIS A 321 14.14 13.90 2.94
C HIS A 321 15.13 12.74 3.09
N GLN A 322 15.25 12.14 4.30
CA GLN A 322 15.99 10.91 4.52
C GLN A 322 15.21 9.74 3.89
N LEU A 323 15.81 9.03 2.92
CA LEU A 323 15.13 8.01 2.09
C LEU A 323 15.54 6.57 2.39
N SER A 324 16.67 6.36 3.09
CA SER A 324 17.18 5.02 3.39
C SER A 324 16.38 4.36 4.52
N SER A 325 16.01 3.10 4.33
CA SER A 325 15.24 2.35 5.34
C SER A 325 16.12 1.58 6.32
N CYS A 326 17.34 1.21 5.92
CA CYS A 326 18.19 0.30 6.68
C CYS A 326 19.61 0.86 6.82
N PHE A 327 20.09 0.82 8.05
CA PHE A 327 21.45 1.23 8.44
C PHE A 327 22.11 0.12 9.24
N ILE A 328 23.41 0.03 9.17
CA ILE A 328 24.22 -0.92 9.97
C ILE A 328 25.32 -0.18 10.70
N ASP A 329 25.62 -0.63 11.92
CA ASP A 329 26.73 -0.13 12.73
C ASP A 329 27.40 -1.28 13.50
N THR A 330 28.70 -1.21 13.64
CA THR A 330 29.50 -2.12 14.48
C THR A 330 29.76 -1.43 15.81
N VAL A 331 29.25 -2.01 16.88
CA VAL A 331 29.36 -1.46 18.23
C VAL A 331 30.80 -1.69 18.75
N PRO A 332 31.58 -0.61 18.99
CA PRO A 332 32.95 -0.74 19.53
C PRO A 332 32.93 -1.17 21.00
N ASP A 333 34.00 -1.90 21.43
CA ASP A 333 34.15 -2.32 22.82
C ASP A 333 34.70 -1.20 23.73
N SER A 334 33.95 -0.09 23.80
CA SER A 334 34.25 1.03 24.68
C SER A 334 32.94 1.75 25.08
N LEU A 335 32.95 2.40 26.25
CA LEU A 335 31.78 3.14 26.74
C LEU A 335 31.32 4.18 25.72
N ASP A 336 32.22 5.02 25.25
CA ASP A 336 31.90 6.08 24.27
C ASP A 336 31.42 5.49 22.93
N GLY A 337 32.01 4.38 22.48
CA GLY A 337 31.63 3.69 21.26
C GLY A 337 30.22 3.11 21.34
N ILE A 338 29.88 2.42 22.43
CA ILE A 338 28.57 1.83 22.67
C ILE A 338 27.50 2.93 22.68
N TYR A 339 27.69 4.00 23.47
CA TYR A 339 26.71 5.10 23.53
C TYR A 339 26.60 5.85 22.22
N ARG A 340 27.66 6.01 21.43
CA ARG A 340 27.61 6.57 20.08
C ARG A 340 26.72 5.74 19.14
N SER A 341 26.87 4.42 19.18
CA SER A 341 26.01 3.53 18.37
C SER A 341 24.54 3.63 18.80
N ILE A 342 24.25 3.76 20.09
CA ILE A 342 22.88 3.98 20.60
C ILE A 342 22.33 5.35 20.16
N ASP A 343 23.14 6.42 20.23
CA ASP A 343 22.76 7.75 19.76
C ASP A 343 22.51 7.77 18.24
N ASN A 344 23.37 7.12 17.47
CA ASN A 344 23.17 6.94 16.02
C ASN A 344 21.85 6.22 15.73
N PHE A 345 21.56 5.13 16.46
CA PHE A 345 20.30 4.43 16.32
C PHE A 345 19.10 5.33 16.64
N ALA A 346 19.13 6.09 17.72
CA ALA A 346 18.06 7.03 18.08
C ALA A 346 17.81 8.06 16.98
N LYS A 347 18.86 8.63 16.38
CA LYS A 347 18.79 9.58 15.28
C LYS A 347 18.23 8.96 14.01
N VAL A 348 18.68 7.75 13.65
CA VAL A 348 18.17 7.01 12.49
C VAL A 348 16.70 6.66 12.67
N SER A 349 16.30 6.17 13.86
CA SER A 349 14.91 5.84 14.19
C SER A 349 14.00 7.04 14.05
N LYS A 350 14.38 8.19 14.62
CA LYS A 350 13.63 9.45 14.51
C LYS A 350 13.22 9.81 13.07
N PHE A 351 14.08 9.50 12.09
CA PHE A 351 13.82 9.82 10.68
C PHE A 351 13.32 8.64 9.84
N GLY A 352 12.84 7.58 10.51
CA GLY A 352 12.13 6.48 9.86
C GLY A 352 13.01 5.32 9.39
N GLY A 353 14.32 5.34 9.70
CA GLY A 353 15.23 4.24 9.40
C GLY A 353 15.22 3.16 10.48
N GLY A 354 15.45 1.91 10.11
CA GLY A 354 15.78 0.81 11.02
C GLY A 354 17.30 0.60 11.08
N MET A 355 17.80 0.02 12.17
CA MET A 355 19.24 -0.18 12.35
C MET A 355 19.59 -1.62 12.72
N GLY A 356 20.68 -2.12 12.15
CA GLY A 356 21.35 -3.35 12.57
C GLY A 356 22.60 -3.01 13.39
N LEU A 357 22.65 -3.48 14.62
CA LEU A 357 23.76 -3.27 15.54
C LEU A 357 24.51 -4.58 15.77
N TYR A 358 25.76 -4.64 15.33
CA TYR A 358 26.63 -5.79 15.55
C TYR A 358 27.40 -5.67 16.83
N PHE A 359 27.14 -6.55 17.80
CA PHE A 359 27.75 -6.59 19.13
C PHE A 359 28.92 -7.57 19.26
N GLY A 360 29.34 -8.24 18.20
CA GLY A 360 30.36 -9.27 18.23
C GLY A 360 31.76 -8.79 18.72
N LYS A 361 32.03 -7.47 18.68
CA LYS A 361 33.25 -6.90 19.21
C LYS A 361 33.23 -6.58 20.71
N VAL A 362 32.03 -6.50 21.30
CA VAL A 362 31.86 -6.13 22.72
C VAL A 362 32.22 -7.31 23.62
N ARG A 363 33.06 -7.06 24.61
CA ARG A 363 33.53 -8.10 25.57
C ARG A 363 32.37 -8.76 26.32
N ALA A 364 32.57 -10.05 26.57
CA ALA A 364 31.57 -10.88 27.25
C ALA A 364 31.51 -10.58 28.77
N ASN A 365 30.40 -11.05 29.37
CA ASN A 365 30.22 -11.01 30.81
C ASN A 365 31.38 -11.70 31.55
N GLY A 366 31.83 -11.07 32.63
CA GLY A 366 32.95 -11.55 33.45
C GLY A 366 34.36 -11.25 32.91
N SER A 367 34.49 -10.61 31.75
CA SER A 367 35.76 -10.18 31.22
C SER A 367 36.38 -9.04 32.02
N ALA A 368 37.71 -8.83 31.90
CA ALA A 368 38.39 -7.81 32.63
C ALA A 368 38.13 -6.39 32.10
N ILE A 369 38.02 -5.42 33.03
CA ILE A 369 38.01 -3.98 32.73
C ILE A 369 39.14 -3.34 33.53
N ARG A 370 40.09 -2.65 32.85
CA ARG A 370 41.27 -2.00 33.46
C ARG A 370 42.09 -2.96 34.35
N GLY A 371 42.13 -4.25 33.99
CA GLY A 371 42.86 -5.28 34.74
C GLY A 371 42.03 -5.95 35.87
N PHE A 372 40.86 -5.46 36.19
CA PHE A 372 39.96 -6.09 37.18
C PHE A 372 39.13 -7.19 36.50
N GLU A 373 39.39 -8.44 36.82
CA GLU A 373 38.64 -9.60 36.34
C GLU A 373 37.19 -9.59 36.87
N GLY A 374 36.26 -10.11 36.08
CA GLY A 374 34.87 -10.20 36.46
C GLY A 374 34.09 -8.88 36.38
N ALA A 375 34.72 -7.77 35.95
CA ALA A 375 34.11 -6.44 36.00
C ALA A 375 33.15 -6.15 34.84
N ALA A 376 33.29 -6.82 33.69
CA ALA A 376 32.44 -6.58 32.51
C ALA A 376 31.04 -7.19 32.72
N GLY A 377 30.01 -6.43 32.34
CA GLY A 377 28.61 -6.87 32.42
C GLY A 377 28.06 -7.62 31.19
N GLY A 378 28.91 -7.78 30.16
CA GLY A 378 28.54 -8.45 28.90
C GLY A 378 27.61 -7.67 28.00
N VAL A 379 27.25 -8.27 26.85
CA VAL A 379 26.44 -7.60 25.81
C VAL A 379 24.98 -7.38 26.19
N ILE A 380 24.41 -8.23 27.01
CA ILE A 380 22.95 -8.22 27.30
C ILE A 380 22.51 -6.90 27.94
N ARG A 381 23.31 -6.35 28.85
CA ARG A 381 23.00 -5.08 29.51
C ARG A 381 22.97 -3.90 28.53
N TRP A 382 23.83 -3.90 27.52
CA TRP A 382 23.88 -2.89 26.49
C TRP A 382 22.74 -3.04 25.48
N ILE A 383 22.40 -4.28 25.10
CA ILE A 383 21.24 -4.57 24.25
C ILE A 383 19.95 -4.11 24.90
N ARG A 384 19.84 -4.16 26.23
CA ARG A 384 18.69 -3.63 26.93
C ARG A 384 18.54 -2.12 26.77
N LEU A 385 19.62 -1.35 26.81
CA LEU A 385 19.55 0.10 26.51
C LEU A 385 19.11 0.38 25.08
N VAL A 386 19.52 -0.46 24.14
CA VAL A 386 19.03 -0.40 22.75
C VAL A 386 17.52 -0.68 22.69
N ASN A 387 17.04 -1.67 23.45
CA ASN A 387 15.61 -1.98 23.57
C ASN A 387 14.82 -0.77 24.07
N ASP A 388 15.25 -0.18 25.18
CA ASP A 388 14.60 0.98 25.77
C ASP A 388 14.63 2.20 24.84
N THR A 389 15.70 2.35 24.07
CA THR A 389 15.80 3.38 23.02
C THR A 389 14.82 3.11 21.88
N ALA A 390 14.62 1.84 21.45
CA ALA A 390 13.67 1.47 20.42
C ALA A 390 12.22 1.81 20.83
N VAL A 391 11.89 1.62 22.10
CA VAL A 391 10.58 1.98 22.67
C VAL A 391 10.43 3.49 22.80
N ALA A 392 11.50 4.20 23.18
CA ALA A 392 11.45 5.64 23.44
C ALA A 392 11.42 6.51 22.17
N VAL A 393 11.98 6.03 21.06
CA VAL A 393 12.15 6.80 19.82
C VAL A 393 11.42 6.14 18.65
N ASP A 394 10.18 6.60 18.45
CA ASP A 394 9.34 6.16 17.33
C ASP A 394 9.87 6.62 15.97
N GLN A 395 9.62 5.82 14.94
CA GLN A 395 9.85 6.18 13.54
C GLN A 395 8.77 7.18 13.08
N LEU A 396 9.14 8.46 12.98
CA LEU A 396 8.25 9.55 12.52
C LEU A 396 6.94 9.68 13.33
N GLY A 397 6.87 9.15 14.56
CA GLY A 397 5.66 9.16 15.39
C GLY A 397 4.53 8.26 14.89
N VAL A 398 4.79 7.37 13.92
CA VAL A 398 3.77 6.50 13.28
C VAL A 398 4.09 5.01 13.31
N ARG A 399 5.32 4.65 13.70
CA ARG A 399 5.80 3.27 13.78
C ARG A 399 6.81 3.16 14.93
N ALA A 400 6.75 2.06 15.70
CA ALA A 400 7.74 1.77 16.72
C ALA A 400 9.16 1.66 16.12
N GLY A 401 10.18 2.08 16.88
CA GLY A 401 11.59 1.93 16.50
C GLY A 401 11.90 0.47 16.18
N ALA A 402 12.73 0.24 15.17
CA ALA A 402 13.10 -1.11 14.73
C ALA A 402 14.62 -1.27 14.71
N VAL A 403 15.12 -2.24 15.48
CA VAL A 403 16.54 -2.53 15.59
C VAL A 403 16.81 -4.03 15.63
N ALA A 404 17.70 -4.49 14.75
CA ALA A 404 18.23 -5.84 14.81
C ALA A 404 19.57 -5.82 15.55
N VAL A 405 19.77 -6.79 16.46
CA VAL A 405 21.01 -6.93 17.21
C VAL A 405 21.68 -8.25 16.82
N TYR A 406 22.94 -8.18 16.42
CA TYR A 406 23.70 -9.31 15.88
C TYR A 406 24.77 -9.75 16.85
N LEU A 407 24.90 -11.06 17.06
CA LEU A 407 25.94 -11.67 17.87
C LEU A 407 26.44 -12.98 17.21
N ASP A 408 27.72 -13.24 17.28
CA ASP A 408 28.30 -14.47 16.76
C ASP A 408 27.94 -15.68 17.61
N ILE A 409 27.71 -16.83 16.98
CA ILE A 409 27.41 -18.10 17.66
C ILE A 409 28.54 -18.57 18.59
N TRP A 410 29.75 -18.11 18.39
CA TRP A 410 30.94 -18.42 19.22
C TRP A 410 31.18 -17.39 20.34
N HIS A 411 30.34 -16.32 20.45
CA HIS A 411 30.46 -15.34 21.52
C HIS A 411 30.06 -15.96 22.88
N LYS A 412 30.82 -15.67 23.95
CA LYS A 412 30.61 -16.26 25.28
C LYS A 412 29.22 -16.01 25.89
N ASP A 413 28.57 -14.91 25.53
CA ASP A 413 27.21 -14.53 26.01
C ASP A 413 26.09 -15.04 25.11
N ILE A 414 26.33 -15.93 24.14
CA ILE A 414 25.33 -16.36 23.17
C ILE A 414 24.13 -17.08 23.82
N LEU A 415 24.36 -17.82 24.93
CA LEU A 415 23.27 -18.55 25.58
C LEU A 415 22.27 -17.61 26.27
N GLU A 416 22.76 -16.52 26.86
CA GLU A 416 21.95 -15.46 27.41
C GLU A 416 21.26 -14.66 26.32
N PHE A 417 21.95 -14.43 25.19
CA PHE A 417 21.39 -13.76 24.01
C PHE A 417 20.20 -14.54 23.40
N LEU A 418 20.25 -15.87 23.36
CA LEU A 418 19.13 -16.72 22.92
C LEU A 418 17.90 -16.59 23.79
N SER A 419 18.05 -16.11 25.03
CA SER A 419 16.96 -15.95 25.98
C SER A 419 16.36 -14.53 26.01
N LEU A 420 16.87 -13.59 25.20
CA LEU A 420 16.48 -12.17 25.24
C LEU A 420 14.97 -11.93 25.16
N ARG A 421 14.25 -12.68 24.31
CA ARG A 421 12.82 -12.50 24.04
C ARG A 421 11.91 -13.59 24.64
N THR A 422 12.48 -14.58 25.33
CA THR A 422 11.67 -15.64 25.95
C THR A 422 10.92 -15.12 27.17
N ASN A 423 9.71 -15.65 27.42
CA ASN A 423 8.83 -15.19 28.50
C ASN A 423 9.20 -15.73 29.90
N ASN A 424 10.34 -16.41 30.03
CA ASN A 424 10.80 -16.97 31.30
C ASN A 424 12.19 -16.44 31.68
N GLY A 425 12.51 -16.37 32.96
CA GLY A 425 13.79 -15.91 33.49
C GLY A 425 13.74 -14.53 34.12
N ASP A 426 14.91 -13.93 34.39
CA ASP A 426 15.02 -12.59 34.97
C ASP A 426 14.67 -11.52 33.96
N GLU A 427 13.64 -10.74 34.22
CA GLU A 427 13.16 -9.66 33.36
C GLU A 427 14.22 -8.58 33.11
N ARG A 428 15.16 -8.41 34.03
CA ARG A 428 16.28 -7.49 33.85
C ARG A 428 17.27 -7.92 32.77
N MET A 429 17.17 -9.15 32.30
CA MET A 429 17.98 -9.72 31.21
C MET A 429 17.20 -9.85 29.90
N LYS A 430 16.00 -9.23 29.81
CA LYS A 430 15.12 -9.29 28.64
C LYS A 430 15.21 -8.02 27.79
N ALA A 431 14.94 -8.22 26.49
CA ALA A 431 14.82 -7.17 25.48
C ALA A 431 13.82 -7.63 24.42
N HIS A 432 12.54 -7.30 24.62
CA HIS A 432 11.44 -7.83 23.82
C HIS A 432 11.24 -7.07 22.50
N ASP A 433 11.70 -5.82 22.41
CA ASP A 433 11.49 -4.92 21.28
C ASP A 433 12.67 -4.86 20.29
N VAL A 434 13.71 -5.66 20.55
CA VAL A 434 14.83 -5.86 19.58
C VAL A 434 14.63 -7.17 18.81
N PHE A 435 15.27 -7.26 17.65
CA PHE A 435 15.26 -8.46 16.80
C PHE A 435 16.65 -9.13 16.83
N PRO A 436 16.85 -10.17 17.67
CA PRO A 436 18.11 -10.90 17.74
C PRO A 436 18.42 -11.62 16.43
N ALA A 437 19.67 -11.58 16.01
CA ALA A 437 20.23 -12.32 14.89
C ALA A 437 21.55 -12.99 15.29
N ILE A 438 21.78 -14.21 14.87
CA ILE A 438 23.03 -14.94 15.13
C ILE A 438 23.83 -15.04 13.85
N CYS A 439 25.11 -14.66 13.93
CA CYS A 439 26.08 -14.84 12.85
C CYS A 439 26.69 -16.25 12.94
N TYR A 440 26.50 -17.01 11.88
CA TYR A 440 26.97 -18.40 11.77
C TYR A 440 28.13 -18.47 10.77
N PRO A 441 29.30 -18.98 11.16
CA PRO A 441 30.35 -19.40 10.22
C PRO A 441 30.00 -20.77 9.61
N ASP A 442 30.43 -21.04 8.39
CA ASP A 442 30.21 -22.32 7.70
C ASP A 442 30.68 -23.53 8.52
N TYR A 443 31.76 -23.37 9.27
CA TYR A 443 32.28 -24.41 10.18
C TYR A 443 31.23 -24.87 11.21
N PHE A 444 30.39 -23.98 11.71
CA PHE A 444 29.31 -24.37 12.62
C PHE A 444 28.32 -25.35 11.94
N TRP A 445 27.90 -25.02 10.73
CA TRP A 445 26.97 -25.88 9.97
C TRP A 445 27.61 -27.19 9.53
N LYS A 446 28.89 -27.16 9.19
CA LYS A 446 29.70 -28.35 8.89
C LYS A 446 29.67 -29.33 10.07
N LEU A 447 29.99 -28.83 11.27
CA LEU A 447 29.96 -29.67 12.49
C LEU A 447 28.54 -30.19 12.77
N CYS A 448 27.51 -29.38 12.59
CA CYS A 448 26.12 -29.83 12.74
C CYS A 448 25.74 -30.96 11.79
N SER A 449 26.30 -30.98 10.58
CA SER A 449 26.04 -32.03 9.59
C SER A 449 26.83 -33.30 9.84
N GLU A 450 28.00 -33.21 10.47
CA GLU A 450 28.89 -34.35 10.75
C GLU A 450 28.51 -35.09 12.03
N ASP A 451 28.45 -34.42 13.17
CA ASP A 451 28.10 -35.00 14.46
C ASP A 451 27.66 -33.95 15.48
N LEU A 452 26.40 -34.02 15.89
CA LEU A 452 25.79 -33.12 16.88
C LEU A 452 26.29 -33.38 18.34
N ASN A 453 27.03 -34.43 18.61
CA ASN A 453 27.55 -34.72 19.95
C ASN A 453 28.93 -34.02 20.19
N GLN A 454 29.49 -33.37 19.21
CA GLN A 454 30.69 -32.57 19.35
C GLN A 454 30.50 -31.37 20.28
N MET A 455 31.59 -30.89 20.83
CA MET A 455 31.62 -29.70 21.68
C MET A 455 31.76 -28.44 20.83
N TRP A 456 30.95 -27.44 21.11
CA TRP A 456 31.09 -26.08 20.61
C TRP A 456 31.68 -25.20 21.69
N TYR A 457 32.63 -24.33 21.33
CA TYR A 457 33.35 -23.47 22.26
C TYR A 457 32.98 -22.01 22.03
N MET A 458 32.62 -21.32 23.11
CA MET A 458 32.28 -19.91 23.13
C MET A 458 33.34 -19.13 23.87
N MET A 459 33.77 -18.00 23.31
CA MET A 459 34.93 -17.22 23.78
C MET A 459 34.58 -15.74 23.82
N CYS A 460 35.38 -14.96 24.56
CA CYS A 460 35.29 -13.51 24.60
C CYS A 460 36.14 -12.87 23.50
N PRO A 461 35.60 -12.00 22.65
CA PRO A 461 36.38 -11.35 21.58
C PRO A 461 37.55 -10.51 22.13
N TYR A 462 37.35 -9.85 23.25
CA TYR A 462 38.42 -9.09 23.93
C TYR A 462 39.58 -9.98 24.38
N GLU A 463 39.30 -11.15 24.95
CA GLU A 463 40.34 -12.10 25.38
C GLU A 463 41.11 -12.67 24.20
N ILE A 464 40.43 -12.95 23.09
CA ILE A 464 41.07 -13.36 21.83
C ILE A 464 42.02 -12.28 21.35
N TYR A 465 41.51 -11.03 21.22
CA TYR A 465 42.36 -9.92 20.77
C TYR A 465 43.58 -9.70 21.67
N LYS A 466 43.38 -9.71 22.98
CA LYS A 466 44.47 -9.55 23.96
C LYS A 466 45.53 -10.66 23.86
N THR A 467 45.12 -11.89 23.55
CA THR A 467 46.02 -13.06 23.54
C THR A 467 46.66 -13.30 22.18
N LYS A 468 45.91 -13.08 21.09
CA LYS A 468 46.31 -13.42 19.72
C LYS A 468 46.66 -12.21 18.86
N GLY A 469 46.25 -10.99 19.24
CA GLY A 469 46.51 -9.75 18.49
C GLY A 469 45.63 -9.55 17.25
N TYR A 470 44.59 -10.38 17.07
CA TYR A 470 43.64 -10.23 15.99
C TYR A 470 42.19 -10.33 16.51
N HIS A 471 41.25 -9.80 15.73
CA HIS A 471 39.84 -9.91 15.96
C HIS A 471 39.26 -11.08 15.15
N LEU A 472 38.78 -12.13 15.80
CA LEU A 472 38.27 -13.33 15.12
C LEU A 472 37.06 -13.01 14.19
N GLU A 473 36.28 -12.04 14.58
CA GLU A 473 35.11 -11.53 13.82
C GLU A 473 35.50 -10.80 12.52
N ASP A 474 36.74 -10.52 12.26
CA ASP A 474 37.21 -9.87 11.02
C ASP A 474 37.58 -10.90 9.92
N TYR A 475 37.50 -12.21 10.22
CA TYR A 475 37.81 -13.31 9.30
C TYR A 475 36.58 -14.10 8.90
N TRP A 476 36.67 -14.89 7.83
CA TRP A 476 35.62 -15.76 7.29
C TRP A 476 36.22 -17.01 6.63
N GLY A 477 35.40 -18.02 6.33
CA GLY A 477 35.76 -19.23 5.62
C GLY A 477 36.82 -20.09 6.35
N ASP A 478 37.75 -20.65 5.59
CA ASP A 478 38.79 -21.54 6.14
C ASP A 478 39.76 -20.80 7.08
N GLU A 479 40.07 -19.53 6.77
CA GLU A 479 40.94 -18.72 7.64
C GLU A 479 40.30 -18.47 9.02
N TRP A 480 38.98 -18.22 9.04
CA TRP A 480 38.26 -18.12 10.30
C TRP A 480 38.32 -19.42 11.07
N THR A 481 38.12 -20.56 10.40
CA THR A 481 38.13 -21.90 11.00
C THR A 481 39.47 -22.20 11.64
N GLU A 482 40.58 -21.95 10.95
CA GLU A 482 41.93 -22.14 11.47
C GLU A 482 42.18 -21.29 12.73
N LYS A 483 41.81 -20.00 12.69
CA LYS A 483 41.98 -19.07 13.83
C LYS A 483 41.06 -19.44 15.01
N TYR A 484 39.84 -19.90 14.75
CA TYR A 484 38.94 -20.38 15.79
C TYR A 484 39.51 -21.61 16.49
N LEU A 485 40.02 -22.58 15.76
CA LEU A 485 40.62 -23.78 16.31
C LEU A 485 41.93 -23.48 17.08
N ASP A 486 42.72 -22.52 16.59
CA ASP A 486 43.89 -22.03 17.31
C ASP A 486 43.50 -21.37 18.67
N CYS A 487 42.41 -20.60 18.71
CA CYS A 487 41.85 -20.06 19.96
C CYS A 487 41.29 -21.15 20.87
N VAL A 488 40.64 -22.17 20.33
CA VAL A 488 40.08 -23.32 21.09
C VAL A 488 41.21 -24.10 21.75
N ASN A 489 42.36 -24.25 21.11
CA ASN A 489 43.51 -25.02 21.62
C ASN A 489 44.41 -24.20 22.57
N ASP A 490 44.24 -22.89 22.68
CA ASP A 490 45.05 -22.03 23.54
C ASP A 490 44.45 -21.93 24.95
N ASN A 491 45.17 -22.48 25.94
CA ASN A 491 44.73 -22.52 27.34
C ASN A 491 44.70 -21.14 28.03
N ARG A 492 45.24 -20.09 27.43
CA ARG A 492 45.22 -18.71 27.95
C ARG A 492 43.87 -18.03 27.69
N ILE A 493 43.07 -18.54 26.75
CA ILE A 493 41.74 -18.02 26.43
C ILE A 493 40.69 -18.81 27.22
N GLN A 494 39.89 -18.10 28.02
CA GLN A 494 38.81 -18.76 28.74
C GLN A 494 37.66 -19.14 27.79
N LYS A 495 37.20 -20.38 27.93
CA LYS A 495 36.15 -20.96 27.07
C LYS A 495 34.96 -21.39 27.90
N ARG A 496 33.79 -21.15 27.37
CA ARG A 496 32.54 -21.83 27.78
C ARG A 496 32.23 -22.86 26.70
N SER A 497 31.88 -24.06 27.06
CA SER A 497 31.61 -25.13 26.11
C SER A 497 30.18 -25.66 26.29
N ILE A 498 29.60 -26.13 25.21
CA ILE A 498 28.28 -26.76 25.18
C ILE A 498 28.32 -27.90 24.14
N VAL A 499 27.52 -28.95 24.37
CA VAL A 499 27.26 -29.95 23.32
C VAL A 499 26.48 -29.31 22.19
N LEU A 500 26.94 -29.49 20.96
CA LEU A 500 26.33 -28.84 19.79
C LEU A 500 24.82 -29.10 19.67
N LYS A 501 24.40 -30.35 19.94
CA LYS A 501 22.98 -30.74 20.00
C LYS A 501 22.15 -29.87 20.95
N ASP A 502 22.68 -29.53 22.12
CA ASP A 502 21.97 -28.73 23.11
C ASP A 502 21.92 -27.26 22.69
N LEU A 503 23.00 -26.75 22.05
CA LEU A 503 22.99 -25.41 21.49
C LEU A 503 21.95 -25.27 20.36
N VAL A 504 21.89 -26.24 19.44
CA VAL A 504 20.89 -26.28 18.36
C VAL A 504 19.46 -26.33 18.93
N ARG A 505 19.24 -27.14 19.99
CA ARG A 505 17.93 -27.16 20.67
C ARG A 505 17.54 -25.81 21.26
N LEU A 506 18.48 -25.09 21.87
CA LEU A 506 18.22 -23.75 22.40
C LEU A 506 17.89 -22.75 21.30
N ILE A 507 18.57 -22.81 20.14
CA ILE A 507 18.27 -21.97 18.97
C ILE A 507 16.87 -22.26 18.46
N ILE A 508 16.53 -23.53 18.24
CA ILE A 508 15.19 -23.94 17.77
C ILE A 508 14.13 -23.53 18.78
N LYS A 509 14.38 -23.75 20.07
CA LYS A 509 13.43 -23.34 21.13
C LYS A 509 13.16 -21.84 21.08
N SER A 510 14.19 -21.02 21.03
CA SER A 510 14.04 -19.55 20.91
C SER A 510 13.26 -19.17 19.64
N ALA A 511 13.57 -19.79 18.50
CA ALA A 511 12.89 -19.53 17.24
C ALA A 511 11.40 -19.88 17.28
N VAL A 512 11.04 -21.01 17.88
CA VAL A 512 9.63 -21.46 18.01
C VAL A 512 8.85 -20.58 18.98
N GLU A 513 9.47 -20.20 20.11
CA GLU A 513 8.79 -19.40 21.14
C GLU A 513 8.63 -17.92 20.74
N THR A 514 9.58 -17.36 19.98
CA THR A 514 9.68 -15.90 19.79
C THR A 514 9.73 -15.43 18.33
N GLY A 515 9.85 -16.34 17.35
CA GLY A 515 10.10 -16.02 15.95
C GLY A 515 11.53 -15.52 15.67
N THR A 516 12.42 -15.54 16.66
CA THR A 516 13.82 -15.12 16.58
C THR A 516 14.72 -16.14 17.31
N PRO A 517 16.03 -16.20 17.07
CA PRO A 517 16.86 -15.26 16.29
C PRO A 517 16.75 -15.46 14.77
N PHE A 518 17.09 -14.42 14.02
CA PHE A 518 17.37 -14.55 12.59
C PHE A 518 18.67 -15.31 12.39
N ALA A 519 18.76 -16.12 11.35
CA ALA A 519 20.00 -16.75 10.94
C ALA A 519 20.72 -15.85 9.93
N PHE A 520 21.95 -15.46 10.25
CA PHE A 520 22.83 -14.71 9.37
C PHE A 520 24.05 -15.56 9.06
N ASN A 521 24.11 -16.15 7.89
CA ASN A 521 25.29 -16.89 7.43
C ASN A 521 26.34 -15.87 7.00
N ARG A 522 27.54 -16.03 7.54
CA ARG A 522 28.58 -15.02 7.42
C ARG A 522 29.55 -15.30 6.28
N ASP A 523 29.78 -16.56 5.96
CA ASP A 523 30.74 -17.06 4.96
C ASP A 523 30.09 -17.27 3.59
#